data_02b7cc243283b81c377b68fd276a82ef
#
_entry.id   02b7cc243283b81c377b68fd276a82ef
#
_cell.length_a   1.000
_cell.length_b   1.000
_cell.length_c   1.000
_cell.angle_alpha   90.00
_cell.angle_beta   90.00
_cell.angle_gamma   90.00
#
_symmetry.space_group_name_H-M   'P 1'
#
loop_
_entity.id
_entity.type
_entity.pdbx_description
1 polymer ?
#
loop_
_entity_poly.entity_id
_entity_poly.type
_entity_poly.pdbx_seq_one_letter_code
_entity_poly.pdbx_strand_id
1 'polypeptide(L)'
;MAVTITVAAFIVLAVLGAGAAMTTVGDWYHSLRKPSWNPPDWVFGPAWTVILGLAGAAGVLAWMAAGDGNTRVRIAILFAINIVLHLLWSPLFFNLKRPDWALIEVPFLWLSVVALIVGLAPLSAPAAWLLAPYLLWVAFAAYLNLTIVRMNAPFG
;
A
#
# COMPACT_ATOMS: atom_id res chain seq x y z
N MET A 1 -7.92 5.60 -23.77
CA MET A 1 -7.09 4.47 -23.30
C MET A 1 -5.66 4.90 -23.00
N ALA A 2 -4.89 5.37 -23.98
CA ALA A 2 -3.49 5.79 -23.74
C ALA A 2 -3.32 6.80 -22.59
N VAL A 3 -4.09 7.87 -22.57
CA VAL A 3 -4.06 8.89 -21.50
C VAL A 3 -4.30 8.27 -20.11
N THR A 4 -5.30 7.38 -19.98
CA THR A 4 -5.61 6.74 -18.70
C THR A 4 -4.44 5.88 -18.21
N ILE A 5 -3.80 5.13 -19.12
CA ILE A 5 -2.62 4.32 -18.80
C ILE A 5 -1.44 5.21 -18.38
N THR A 6 -1.19 6.28 -19.13
CA THR A 6 -0.09 7.22 -18.81
C THR A 6 -0.29 7.87 -17.44
N VAL A 7 -1.51 8.34 -17.13
CA VAL A 7 -1.83 8.92 -15.82
C VAL A 7 -1.65 7.90 -14.70
N ALA A 8 -2.17 6.68 -14.88
CA ALA A 8 -2.00 5.62 -13.89
C ALA A 8 -0.53 5.27 -13.65
N ALA A 9 0.26 5.13 -14.73
CA ALA A 9 1.69 4.86 -14.63
C ALA A 9 2.44 5.99 -13.89
N PHE A 10 2.10 7.24 -14.19
CA PHE A 10 2.68 8.40 -13.50
C PHE A 10 2.35 8.38 -12.00
N ILE A 11 1.09 8.10 -11.62
CA ILE A 11 0.67 8.00 -10.22
C ILE A 11 1.44 6.87 -9.52
N VAL A 12 1.54 5.69 -10.12
CA VAL A 12 2.28 4.55 -9.55
C VAL A 12 3.74 4.91 -9.30
N LEU A 13 4.41 5.53 -10.29
CA LEU A 13 5.81 5.94 -10.15
C LEU A 13 5.98 7.03 -9.08
N ALA A 14 5.05 7.98 -9.00
CA ALA A 14 5.07 9.02 -7.96
C ALA A 14 4.89 8.42 -6.56
N VAL A 15 3.97 7.46 -6.37
CA VAL A 15 3.75 6.78 -5.09
C VAL A 15 4.96 5.92 -4.71
N LEU A 16 5.54 5.18 -5.65
CA LEU A 16 6.76 4.40 -5.42
C LEU A 16 7.93 5.30 -5.00
N GLY A 17 8.14 6.41 -5.73
CA GLY A 17 9.20 7.37 -5.42
C GLY A 17 9.00 8.04 -4.07
N ALA A 18 7.80 8.48 -3.75
CA ALA A 18 7.46 9.07 -2.45
C ALA A 18 7.64 8.06 -1.32
N GLY A 19 7.14 6.83 -1.48
CA GLY A 19 7.32 5.76 -0.50
C GLY A 19 8.79 5.43 -0.25
N ALA A 20 9.60 5.32 -1.30
CA ALA A 20 11.04 5.11 -1.18
C ALA A 20 11.74 6.26 -0.45
N ALA A 21 11.39 7.51 -0.76
CA ALA A 21 11.96 8.70 -0.11
C ALA A 21 11.59 8.80 1.39
N MET A 22 10.45 8.25 1.79
CA MET A 22 9.96 8.23 3.17
C MET A 22 10.44 6.99 3.96
N THR A 23 11.10 6.03 3.32
CA THR A 23 11.56 4.79 3.94
C THR A 23 13.06 4.87 4.21
N THR A 24 13.44 5.16 5.45
CA THR A 24 14.83 5.26 5.87
C THR A 24 15.28 3.97 6.55
N VAL A 25 15.92 3.09 5.78
CA VAL A 25 16.55 1.87 6.31
C VAL A 25 17.95 2.23 6.82
N GLY A 26 18.03 2.66 8.08
CA GLY A 26 19.27 3.10 8.72
C GLY A 26 19.55 2.30 10.01
N ASP A 27 20.54 2.77 10.78
CA ASP A 27 21.04 2.10 11.99
C ASP A 27 19.94 1.79 12.99
N TRP A 28 18.97 2.70 13.17
CA TRP A 28 17.83 2.47 14.04
C TRP A 28 17.00 1.26 13.61
N TYR A 29 16.67 1.16 12.30
CA TYR A 29 15.92 0.01 11.78
C TYR A 29 16.70 -1.29 11.92
N HIS A 30 18.02 -1.25 11.70
CA HIS A 30 18.89 -2.42 11.86
C HIS A 30 19.06 -2.82 13.34
N SER A 31 18.92 -1.89 14.28
CA SER A 31 18.98 -2.18 15.72
C SER A 31 17.72 -2.86 16.26
N LEU A 32 16.59 -2.81 15.54
CA LEU A 32 15.36 -3.47 15.95
C LEU A 32 15.52 -5.00 15.93
N ARG A 33 15.02 -5.64 16.97
CA ARG A 33 14.83 -7.10 16.97
C ARG A 33 13.75 -7.47 15.95
N LYS A 34 14.06 -8.38 15.03
CA LYS A 34 13.18 -8.84 13.97
C LYS A 34 13.00 -10.34 14.06
N PRO A 35 11.84 -10.91 13.66
CA PRO A 35 11.66 -12.35 13.61
C PRO A 35 12.58 -12.99 12.59
N SER A 36 12.90 -14.27 12.75
CA SER A 36 13.77 -15.02 11.83
C SER A 36 13.21 -15.14 10.41
N TRP A 37 11.90 -14.98 10.27
CA TRP A 37 11.20 -14.97 8.98
C TRP A 37 11.05 -13.56 8.36
N ASN A 38 11.69 -12.53 8.95
CA ASN A 38 11.69 -11.18 8.34
C ASN A 38 12.32 -11.24 6.94
N PRO A 39 11.63 -10.77 5.89
CA PRO A 39 12.22 -10.74 4.57
C PRO A 39 13.49 -9.88 4.55
N PRO A 40 14.49 -10.23 3.71
CA PRO A 40 15.61 -9.33 3.45
C PRO A 40 15.14 -7.96 2.94
N ASP A 41 15.82 -6.90 3.32
CA ASP A 41 15.39 -5.52 3.03
C ASP A 41 15.20 -5.25 1.53
N TRP A 42 15.99 -5.90 0.67
CA TRP A 42 15.87 -5.76 -0.78
C TRP A 42 14.56 -6.31 -1.37
N VAL A 43 13.85 -7.19 -0.67
CA VAL A 43 12.58 -7.77 -1.15
C VAL A 43 11.46 -6.75 -1.20
N PHE A 44 11.46 -5.78 -0.28
CA PHE A 44 10.37 -4.81 -0.16
C PHE A 44 10.21 -3.92 -1.40
N GLY A 45 11.32 -3.47 -2.01
CA GLY A 45 11.27 -2.64 -3.22
C GLY A 45 10.57 -3.33 -4.40
N PRO A 46 11.06 -4.49 -4.86
CA PRO A 46 10.39 -5.27 -5.92
C PRO A 46 8.95 -5.66 -5.59
N ALA A 47 8.66 -6.06 -4.34
CA ALA A 47 7.31 -6.42 -3.92
C ALA A 47 6.34 -5.24 -4.08
N TRP A 48 6.69 -4.06 -3.58
CA TRP A 48 5.86 -2.86 -3.73
C TRP A 48 5.73 -2.42 -5.20
N THR A 49 6.79 -2.58 -6.00
CA THR A 49 6.73 -2.26 -7.43
C THR A 49 5.68 -3.13 -8.15
N VAL A 50 5.68 -4.42 -7.90
CA VAL A 50 4.68 -5.33 -8.49
C VAL A 50 3.28 -5.01 -7.98
N ILE A 51 3.11 -4.85 -6.67
CA ILE A 51 1.81 -4.61 -6.04
C ILE A 51 1.18 -3.31 -6.52
N LEU A 52 1.93 -2.22 -6.51
CA LEU A 52 1.42 -0.92 -6.96
C LEU A 52 1.23 -0.88 -8.48
N GLY A 53 2.03 -1.61 -9.26
CA GLY A 53 1.81 -1.82 -10.68
C GLY A 53 0.48 -2.52 -10.96
N LEU A 54 0.18 -3.59 -10.22
CA LEU A 54 -1.11 -4.31 -10.31
C LEU A 54 -2.28 -3.43 -9.87
N ALA A 55 -2.11 -2.63 -8.80
CA ALA A 55 -3.12 -1.69 -8.35
C ALA A 55 -3.39 -0.59 -9.39
N GLY A 56 -2.35 -0.09 -10.06
CA GLY A 56 -2.49 0.83 -11.19
C GLY A 56 -3.26 0.22 -12.36
N ALA A 57 -2.94 -1.03 -12.73
CA ALA A 57 -3.67 -1.76 -13.76
C ALA A 57 -5.15 -1.98 -13.37
N ALA A 58 -5.42 -2.32 -12.11
CA ALA A 58 -6.78 -2.41 -11.58
C ALA A 58 -7.55 -1.10 -11.73
N GLY A 59 -6.89 0.03 -11.41
CA GLY A 59 -7.45 1.37 -11.59
C GLY A 59 -7.80 1.67 -13.05
N VAL A 60 -6.92 1.34 -13.99
CA VAL A 60 -7.17 1.51 -15.43
C VAL A 60 -8.38 0.69 -15.87
N LEU A 61 -8.43 -0.60 -15.52
CA LEU A 61 -9.54 -1.48 -15.91
C LEU A 61 -10.89 -0.97 -15.37
N ALA A 62 -10.93 -0.59 -14.08
CA ALA A 62 -12.14 -0.07 -13.47
C ALA A 62 -12.56 1.28 -14.07
N TRP A 63 -11.61 2.17 -14.34
CA TRP A 63 -11.88 3.47 -14.95
C TRP A 63 -12.45 3.33 -16.37
N MET A 64 -11.94 2.38 -17.13
CA MET A 64 -12.44 2.10 -18.47
C MET A 64 -13.82 1.44 -18.48
N ALA A 65 -14.12 0.64 -17.44
CA ALA A 65 -15.42 0.02 -17.28
C ALA A 65 -16.49 0.99 -16.71
N ALA A 66 -16.07 2.12 -16.16
CA ALA A 66 -16.97 3.12 -15.57
C ALA A 66 -17.79 3.84 -16.65
N GLY A 67 -19.11 3.63 -16.65
CA GLY A 67 -20.05 4.19 -17.63
C GLY A 67 -20.37 5.67 -17.45
N ASP A 68 -20.09 6.25 -16.28
CA ASP A 68 -20.48 7.62 -15.91
C ASP A 68 -19.44 8.34 -15.04
N GLY A 69 -19.59 9.65 -14.92
CA GLY A 69 -18.67 10.51 -14.18
C GLY A 69 -18.68 10.25 -12.66
N ASN A 70 -19.84 9.94 -12.08
CA ASN A 70 -19.95 9.69 -10.63
C ASN A 70 -19.19 8.43 -10.23
N THR A 71 -19.28 7.38 -11.05
CA THR A 71 -18.52 6.15 -10.85
C THR A 71 -17.02 6.41 -10.92
N ARG A 72 -16.54 7.23 -11.88
CA ARG A 72 -15.14 7.63 -11.97
C ARG A 72 -14.68 8.43 -10.74
N VAL A 73 -15.48 9.35 -10.26
CA VAL A 73 -15.19 10.10 -9.02
C VAL A 73 -15.07 9.15 -7.83
N ARG A 74 -15.95 8.16 -7.69
CA ARG A 74 -15.85 7.15 -6.62
C ARG A 74 -14.56 6.35 -6.71
N ILE A 75 -14.17 5.89 -7.90
CA ILE A 75 -12.89 5.21 -8.11
C ILE A 75 -11.73 6.10 -7.66
N ALA A 76 -11.71 7.36 -8.10
CA ALA A 76 -10.66 8.31 -7.75
C ALA A 76 -10.56 8.53 -6.22
N ILE A 77 -11.69 8.68 -5.54
CA ILE A 77 -11.73 8.84 -4.07
C ILE A 77 -11.18 7.60 -3.36
N LEU A 78 -11.59 6.40 -3.77
CA LEU A 78 -11.10 5.15 -3.17
C LEU A 78 -9.58 5.02 -3.30
N PHE A 79 -9.04 5.28 -4.48
CA PHE A 79 -7.58 5.26 -4.69
C PHE A 79 -6.88 6.39 -3.94
N ALA A 80 -7.44 7.59 -3.88
CA ALA A 80 -6.85 8.70 -3.13
C ALA A 80 -6.73 8.38 -1.63
N ILE A 81 -7.79 7.85 -1.03
CA ILE A 81 -7.77 7.40 0.38
C ILE A 81 -6.70 6.32 0.59
N ASN A 82 -6.65 5.32 -0.29
CA ASN A 82 -5.67 4.26 -0.21
C ASN A 82 -4.23 4.78 -0.33
N ILE A 83 -3.96 5.69 -1.29
CA ILE A 83 -2.62 6.29 -1.48
C ILE A 83 -2.19 7.07 -0.23
N VAL A 84 -3.09 7.86 0.36
CA VAL A 84 -2.78 8.62 1.59
C VAL A 84 -2.38 7.67 2.72
N LEU A 85 -3.18 6.63 2.96
CA LEU A 85 -2.88 5.63 4.00
C LEU A 85 -1.58 4.88 3.67
N HIS A 86 -1.39 4.45 2.43
CA HIS A 86 -0.17 3.77 2.00
C HIS A 86 1.09 4.60 2.27
N LEU A 87 1.05 5.90 1.93
CA LEU A 87 2.19 6.79 2.14
C LEU A 87 2.38 7.18 3.62
N LEU A 88 1.34 7.14 4.43
CA LEU A 88 1.40 7.50 5.85
C LEU A 88 2.17 6.46 6.70
N TRP A 89 2.10 5.19 6.33
CA TRP A 89 2.72 4.12 7.10
C TRP A 89 4.25 4.27 7.23
N SER A 90 4.95 4.57 6.12
CA SER A 90 6.41 4.69 6.11
C SER A 90 6.95 5.78 7.04
N PRO A 91 6.47 7.03 7.04
CA PRO A 91 6.94 8.05 7.98
C PRO A 91 6.61 7.72 9.44
N LEU A 92 5.48 7.09 9.73
CA LEU A 92 5.18 6.65 11.08
C LEU A 92 6.20 5.62 11.57
N PHE A 93 6.51 4.64 10.74
CA PHE A 93 7.42 3.56 11.10
C PHE A 93 8.88 4.03 11.15
N PHE A 94 9.39 4.64 10.07
CA PHE A 94 10.81 4.91 9.88
C PHE A 94 11.24 6.31 10.37
N ASN A 95 10.47 7.36 10.08
CA ASN A 95 10.90 8.73 10.37
C ASN A 95 10.58 9.13 11.81
N LEU A 96 9.37 8.83 12.26
CA LEU A 96 8.97 9.04 13.66
C LEU A 96 9.48 7.93 14.58
N LYS A 97 9.97 6.82 14.03
CA LYS A 97 10.44 5.65 14.78
C LYS A 97 9.38 5.10 15.73
N ARG A 98 8.12 5.14 15.27
CA ARG A 98 6.95 4.72 16.03
C ARG A 98 6.23 3.54 15.32
N PRO A 99 6.82 2.32 15.37
CA PRO A 99 6.16 1.13 14.83
C PRO A 99 4.80 0.83 15.48
N ASP A 100 4.61 1.27 16.74
CA ASP A 100 3.34 1.19 17.44
C ASP A 100 2.26 2.08 16.82
N TRP A 101 2.58 3.28 16.34
CA TRP A 101 1.65 4.14 15.60
C TRP A 101 1.37 3.59 14.20
N ALA A 102 2.40 3.10 13.53
CA ALA A 102 2.23 2.40 12.25
C ALA A 102 1.31 1.17 12.38
N LEU A 103 1.38 0.47 13.53
CA LEU A 103 0.49 -0.67 13.82
C LEU A 103 -0.97 -0.24 14.02
N ILE A 104 -1.23 0.97 14.51
CA ILE A 104 -2.60 1.53 14.61
C ILE A 104 -3.11 1.93 13.21
N GLU A 105 -2.24 2.40 12.35
CA GLU A 105 -2.57 2.86 10.99
C GLU A 105 -2.86 1.68 10.05
N VAL A 106 -2.07 0.61 10.09
CA VAL A 106 -2.12 -0.47 9.09
C VAL A 106 -3.49 -1.18 8.93
N PRO A 107 -4.35 -1.31 9.95
CA PRO A 107 -5.73 -1.78 9.75
C PRO A 107 -6.55 -0.88 8.82
N PHE A 108 -6.37 0.44 8.88
CA PHE A 108 -7.07 1.37 7.99
C PHE A 108 -6.55 1.24 6.55
N LEU A 109 -5.25 1.08 6.37
CA LEU A 109 -4.68 0.76 5.06
C LEU A 109 -5.27 -0.56 4.52
N TRP A 110 -5.31 -1.61 5.32
CA TRP A 110 -5.88 -2.89 4.92
C TRP A 110 -7.36 -2.78 4.52
N LEU A 111 -8.16 -2.08 5.34
CA LEU A 111 -9.58 -1.83 5.06
C LEU A 111 -9.77 -0.99 3.79
N SER A 112 -8.86 -0.06 3.48
CA SER A 112 -8.93 0.70 2.24
C SER A 112 -8.71 -0.18 1.00
N VAL A 113 -7.84 -1.20 1.09
CA VAL A 113 -7.67 -2.20 0.02
C VAL A 113 -8.94 -3.07 -0.13
N VAL A 114 -9.55 -3.48 0.98
CA VAL A 114 -10.87 -4.17 0.93
C VAL A 114 -11.92 -3.29 0.25
N ALA A 115 -11.98 -2.00 0.60
CA ALA A 115 -12.92 -1.07 -0.01
C ALA A 115 -12.68 -0.90 -1.52
N LEU A 116 -11.41 -0.88 -1.96
CA LEU A 116 -11.05 -0.92 -3.39
C LEU A 116 -11.59 -2.20 -4.05
N ILE A 117 -11.31 -3.37 -3.49
CA ILE A 117 -11.77 -4.66 -4.05
C ILE A 117 -13.29 -4.68 -4.17
N VAL A 118 -14.01 -4.35 -3.10
CA VAL A 118 -15.47 -4.33 -3.08
C VAL A 118 -16.05 -3.27 -4.04
N GLY A 119 -15.43 -2.10 -4.10
CA GLY A 119 -15.87 -1.00 -4.96
C GLY A 119 -15.62 -1.24 -6.45
N LEU A 120 -14.57 -2.00 -6.80
CA LEU A 120 -14.19 -2.28 -8.18
C LEU A 120 -14.82 -3.58 -8.72
N ALA A 121 -15.14 -4.54 -7.87
CA ALA A 121 -15.68 -5.85 -8.27
C ALA A 121 -16.93 -5.76 -9.17
N PRO A 122 -17.92 -4.89 -8.89
CA PRO A 122 -19.10 -4.75 -9.75
C PRO A 122 -18.79 -4.16 -11.13
N LEU A 123 -17.67 -3.42 -11.27
CA LEU A 123 -17.25 -2.79 -12.51
C LEU A 123 -16.38 -3.74 -13.34
N SER A 124 -15.46 -4.42 -12.69
CA SER A 124 -14.49 -5.30 -13.34
C SER A 124 -13.96 -6.32 -12.34
N ALA A 125 -14.40 -7.57 -12.45
CA ALA A 125 -13.88 -8.66 -11.64
C ALA A 125 -12.35 -8.83 -11.78
N PRO A 126 -11.74 -8.74 -12.97
CA PRO A 126 -10.29 -8.76 -13.11
C PRO A 126 -9.60 -7.63 -12.32
N ALA A 127 -10.17 -6.41 -12.30
CA ALA A 127 -9.61 -5.31 -11.50
C ALA A 127 -9.60 -5.63 -10.00
N ALA A 128 -10.66 -6.24 -9.48
CA ALA A 128 -10.71 -6.65 -8.08
C ALA A 128 -9.68 -7.74 -7.76
N TRP A 129 -9.50 -8.73 -8.63
CA TRP A 129 -8.51 -9.79 -8.44
C TRP A 129 -7.07 -9.30 -8.48
N LEU A 130 -6.75 -8.27 -9.29
CA LEU A 130 -5.42 -7.66 -9.33
C LEU A 130 -5.02 -7.00 -8.00
N LEU A 131 -5.98 -6.70 -7.12
CA LEU A 131 -5.74 -6.15 -5.78
C LEU A 131 -5.53 -7.23 -4.69
N ALA A 132 -5.77 -8.50 -4.99
CA ALA A 132 -5.59 -9.58 -4.01
C ALA A 132 -4.15 -9.67 -3.48
N PRO A 133 -3.07 -9.57 -4.31
CA PRO A 133 -1.70 -9.53 -3.81
C PRO A 133 -1.44 -8.35 -2.87
N TYR A 134 -2.06 -7.19 -3.10
CA TYR A 134 -1.94 -6.03 -2.22
C TYR A 134 -2.56 -6.32 -0.86
N LEU A 135 -3.77 -6.88 -0.83
CA LEU A 135 -4.44 -7.25 0.42
C LEU A 135 -3.62 -8.22 1.26
N LEU A 136 -3.08 -9.26 0.62
CA LEU A 136 -2.24 -10.27 1.28
C LEU A 136 -0.93 -9.68 1.80
N TRP A 137 -0.29 -8.82 1.01
CA TRP A 137 0.97 -8.17 1.41
C TRP A 137 0.79 -7.22 2.59
N VAL A 138 -0.29 -6.43 2.62
CA VAL A 138 -0.59 -5.56 3.77
C VAL A 138 -0.92 -6.39 5.01
N ALA A 139 -1.64 -7.50 4.88
CA ALA A 139 -1.88 -8.41 6.01
C ALA A 139 -0.57 -8.99 6.56
N PHE A 140 0.34 -9.41 5.69
CA PHE A 140 1.67 -9.87 6.07
C PHE A 140 2.48 -8.74 6.74
N ALA A 141 2.50 -7.53 6.17
CA ALA A 141 3.20 -6.38 6.74
C ALA A 141 2.62 -5.98 8.12
N ALA A 142 1.31 -6.06 8.30
CA ALA A 142 0.65 -5.83 9.58
C ALA A 142 1.10 -6.85 10.63
N TYR A 143 1.17 -8.12 10.28
CA TYR A 143 1.65 -9.19 11.17
C TYR A 143 3.14 -9.02 11.52
N LEU A 144 3.96 -8.64 10.54
CA LEU A 144 5.38 -8.33 10.76
C LEU A 144 5.54 -7.13 11.68
N ASN A 145 4.79 -6.04 11.44
CA ASN A 145 4.80 -4.85 12.30
C ASN A 145 4.38 -5.18 13.74
N LEU A 146 3.31 -5.93 13.93
CA LEU A 146 2.86 -6.41 15.24
C LEU A 146 3.98 -7.21 15.96
N THR A 147 4.66 -8.08 15.23
CA THR A 147 5.75 -8.88 15.78
C THR A 147 6.93 -8.01 16.21
N ILE A 148 7.33 -7.04 15.36
CA ILE A 148 8.39 -6.08 15.68
C ILE A 148 8.01 -5.26 16.91
N VAL A 149 6.76 -4.78 17.01
CA VAL A 149 6.28 -4.04 18.21
C VAL A 149 6.40 -4.91 19.46
N ARG A 150 5.93 -6.17 19.41
CA ARG A 150 6.02 -7.07 20.58
C ARG A 150 7.45 -7.39 21.01
N MET A 151 8.40 -7.41 20.07
CA MET A 151 9.80 -7.71 20.36
C MET A 151 10.59 -6.52 20.89
N ASN A 152 10.14 -5.29 20.65
CA ASN A 152 10.90 -4.07 20.90
C ASN A 152 10.20 -3.02 21.79
N ALA A 153 8.92 -3.15 22.08
CA ALA A 153 8.21 -2.19 22.94
C ALA A 153 8.87 -2.09 24.34
N PRO A 154 8.78 -0.91 25.02
CA PRO A 154 8.02 0.28 24.64
C PRO A 154 8.75 1.18 23.63
N PHE A 155 7.96 1.91 22.82
CA PHE A 155 8.46 3.00 21.97
C PHE A 155 8.05 4.35 22.57
N GLY A 156 8.99 5.21 22.83
CA GLY A 156 8.76 6.52 23.42
C GLY A 156 9.76 7.54 22.95
#